data_d149557b5eaca98bd7ac10ad46f18aff
#
_entry.id   d149557b5eaca98bd7ac10ad46f18aff
#
_cell.length_a   1.000
_cell.length_b   1.000
_cell.length_c   1.000
_cell.angle_alpha   90.00
_cell.angle_beta   90.00
_cell.angle_gamma   90.00
#
_symmetry.space_group_name_H-M   'P 1'
#
loop_
_entity.id
_entity.type
_entity.pdbx_description
1 polymer ?
#
loop_
_entity_poly.entity_id
_entity_poly.type
_entity_poly.pdbx_seq_one_letter_code
_entity_poly.pdbx_strand_id
1 'polypeptide(L)'
;MKEYDVKITETLEKTITVQAESRDAAEEQVKTSYYNSEYILDAENFTGVEFGTQDEREIQHEQAEKMNVLLVRPNMYPQTVEIGCELQDLQKAVGGDIEAVYPFEEPVALVMNEEGKLNGSELNRALRDSEGTLYDIVAGDFLVVGLGEEDFCSLSPELMKQFEERFHQPEMFVRMGRSIMAMPLPDDKVKSADSMIKDACMPNKSSHDRESL
;
A
#
# COMPACT_ATOMS: atom_id res chain seq x y z
N MET A 1 2.88 10.99 -15.78
CA MET A 1 2.96 9.68 -16.47
C MET A 1 1.77 9.62 -17.42
N LYS A 2 1.84 8.93 -18.54
CA LYS A 2 0.75 8.85 -19.50
C LYS A 2 0.34 7.40 -19.71
N GLU A 3 -0.92 7.18 -19.96
CA GLU A 3 -1.51 5.89 -20.27
C GLU A 3 -1.88 5.85 -21.75
N TYR A 4 -1.63 4.72 -22.38
CA TYR A 4 -1.86 4.56 -23.81
C TYR A 4 -2.66 3.29 -24.07
N ASP A 5 -3.76 3.42 -24.81
CA ASP A 5 -4.48 2.27 -25.36
C ASP A 5 -3.82 1.86 -26.67
N VAL A 6 -3.23 0.68 -26.70
CA VAL A 6 -2.59 0.13 -27.90
C VAL A 6 -3.43 -1.01 -28.43
N LYS A 7 -3.97 -0.81 -29.64
CA LYS A 7 -4.71 -1.84 -30.38
C LYS A 7 -3.73 -2.75 -31.11
N ILE A 8 -3.89 -4.06 -30.89
CA ILE A 8 -3.22 -5.10 -31.66
C ILE A 8 -4.23 -5.60 -32.71
N THR A 9 -3.86 -5.60 -33.99
CA THR A 9 -4.66 -6.14 -35.08
C THR A 9 -3.89 -7.25 -35.75
N GLU A 10 -4.43 -8.45 -35.73
CA GLU A 10 -3.88 -9.59 -36.48
C GLU A 10 -4.66 -9.78 -37.76
N THR A 11 -3.96 -10.08 -38.87
CA THR A 11 -4.56 -10.38 -40.18
C THR A 11 -4.31 -11.85 -40.51
N LEU A 12 -5.39 -12.54 -40.83
CA LEU A 12 -5.40 -13.92 -41.27
C LEU A 12 -5.92 -13.98 -42.70
N GLU A 13 -5.22 -14.65 -43.58
CA GLU A 13 -5.59 -14.76 -45.01
C GLU A 13 -5.55 -16.20 -45.46
N LYS A 14 -6.59 -16.61 -46.23
CA LYS A 14 -6.65 -17.92 -46.88
C LYS A 14 -7.25 -17.78 -48.27
N THR A 15 -6.54 -18.28 -49.29
CA THR A 15 -7.03 -18.31 -50.65
C THR A 15 -7.69 -19.67 -50.95
N ILE A 16 -8.94 -19.63 -51.36
CA ILE A 16 -9.72 -20.83 -51.76
C ILE A 16 -9.96 -20.81 -53.27
N THR A 17 -9.68 -21.93 -53.93
CA THR A 17 -9.96 -22.08 -55.35
C THR A 17 -11.29 -22.81 -55.54
N VAL A 18 -12.23 -22.17 -56.21
CA VAL A 18 -13.56 -22.74 -56.52
C VAL A 18 -13.86 -22.63 -58.03
N GLN A 19 -14.75 -23.47 -58.52
CA GLN A 19 -15.27 -23.39 -59.88
C GLN A 19 -16.67 -22.78 -59.86
N ALA A 20 -16.87 -21.70 -60.60
CA ALA A 20 -18.15 -20.98 -60.63
C ALA A 20 -18.36 -20.35 -62.00
N GLU A 21 -19.62 -20.01 -62.33
CA GLU A 21 -19.97 -19.41 -63.62
C GLU A 21 -19.62 -17.92 -63.70
N SER A 22 -19.45 -17.26 -62.59
CA SER A 22 -19.05 -15.84 -62.52
C SER A 22 -18.24 -15.58 -61.24
N ARG A 23 -17.57 -14.41 -61.23
CA ARG A 23 -16.85 -13.94 -60.03
C ARG A 23 -17.76 -13.82 -58.81
N ASP A 24 -18.94 -13.21 -58.98
CA ASP A 24 -19.89 -13.00 -57.91
C ASP A 24 -20.39 -14.34 -57.33
N ALA A 25 -20.61 -15.34 -58.22
CA ALA A 25 -20.99 -16.69 -57.79
C ALA A 25 -19.86 -17.39 -57.00
N ALA A 26 -18.61 -17.19 -57.40
CA ALA A 26 -17.45 -17.73 -56.68
C ALA A 26 -17.32 -17.12 -55.29
N GLU A 27 -17.45 -15.79 -55.18
CA GLU A 27 -17.38 -15.09 -53.88
C GLU A 27 -18.53 -15.51 -52.96
N GLU A 28 -19.76 -15.63 -53.47
CA GLU A 28 -20.91 -16.04 -52.65
C GLU A 28 -20.82 -17.51 -52.20
N GLN A 29 -20.29 -18.39 -53.03
CA GLN A 29 -20.04 -19.79 -52.68
C GLN A 29 -19.04 -19.88 -51.51
N VAL A 30 -17.90 -19.19 -51.62
CA VAL A 30 -16.85 -19.22 -50.55
C VAL A 30 -17.37 -18.55 -49.28
N LYS A 31 -18.12 -17.45 -49.38
CA LYS A 31 -18.72 -16.76 -48.27
C LYS A 31 -19.71 -17.66 -47.50
N THR A 32 -20.57 -18.37 -48.26
CA THR A 32 -21.54 -19.33 -47.66
C THR A 32 -20.82 -20.44 -46.90
N SER A 33 -19.79 -21.05 -47.52
CA SER A 33 -19.01 -22.09 -46.89
C SER A 33 -18.21 -21.58 -45.66
N TYR A 34 -17.75 -20.35 -45.69
CA TYR A 34 -17.11 -19.71 -44.53
C TYR A 34 -18.06 -19.57 -43.34
N TYR A 35 -19.28 -19.03 -43.57
CA TYR A 35 -20.29 -18.90 -42.50
C TYR A 35 -20.82 -20.24 -42.01
N ASN A 36 -20.76 -21.28 -42.81
CA ASN A 36 -21.08 -22.65 -42.44
C ASN A 36 -19.94 -23.36 -41.72
N SER A 37 -18.80 -22.67 -41.45
CA SER A 37 -17.62 -23.20 -40.79
C SER A 37 -16.90 -24.31 -41.56
N GLU A 38 -17.09 -24.36 -42.91
CA GLU A 38 -16.36 -25.27 -43.78
C GLU A 38 -14.91 -24.79 -44.00
N TYR A 39 -14.70 -23.47 -43.94
CA TYR A 39 -13.39 -22.82 -43.98
C TYR A 39 -13.13 -22.12 -42.68
N ILE A 40 -12.07 -22.53 -41.98
CA ILE A 40 -11.60 -21.93 -40.74
C ILE A 40 -10.27 -21.25 -41.03
N LEU A 41 -10.13 -20.00 -40.53
CA LEU A 41 -8.84 -19.34 -40.48
C LEU A 41 -8.25 -19.56 -39.08
N ASP A 42 -7.01 -19.98 -39.04
CA ASP A 42 -6.26 -20.30 -37.84
C ASP A 42 -4.86 -19.68 -37.87
N ALA A 43 -4.01 -20.03 -36.90
CA ALA A 43 -2.66 -19.49 -36.78
C ALA A 43 -1.78 -19.75 -38.04
N GLU A 44 -2.09 -20.79 -38.84
CA GLU A 44 -1.35 -21.07 -40.07
C GLU A 44 -1.66 -20.08 -41.20
N ASN A 45 -2.76 -19.35 -41.04
CA ASN A 45 -3.23 -18.33 -41.98
C ASN A 45 -2.76 -16.91 -41.63
N PHE A 46 -1.94 -16.77 -40.56
CA PHE A 46 -1.43 -15.48 -40.12
C PHE A 46 -0.50 -14.85 -41.17
N THR A 47 -0.80 -13.61 -41.54
CA THR A 47 -0.03 -12.85 -42.56
C THR A 47 0.59 -11.59 -42.02
N GLY A 48 0.14 -11.10 -40.86
CA GLY A 48 0.72 -9.90 -40.26
C GLY A 48 0.05 -9.43 -39.00
N VAL A 49 0.75 -8.56 -38.27
CA VAL A 49 0.25 -7.88 -37.09
C VAL A 49 0.59 -6.40 -37.15
N GLU A 50 -0.35 -5.57 -36.76
CA GLU A 50 -0.18 -4.13 -36.64
C GLU A 50 -0.46 -3.68 -35.23
N PHE A 51 0.32 -2.70 -34.75
CA PHE A 51 0.14 -2.05 -33.46
C PHE A 51 -0.18 -0.58 -33.70
N GLY A 52 -1.30 -0.13 -33.21
CA GLY A 52 -1.73 1.26 -33.33
C GLY A 52 -2.15 1.84 -31.99
N THR A 53 -1.53 2.93 -31.58
CA THR A 53 -1.97 3.70 -30.42
C THR A 53 -3.27 4.41 -30.76
N GLN A 54 -4.34 4.15 -30.00
CA GLN A 54 -5.66 4.73 -30.25
C GLN A 54 -5.92 5.97 -29.41
N ASP A 55 -5.60 5.90 -28.12
CA ASP A 55 -5.82 6.99 -27.19
C ASP A 55 -4.59 7.23 -26.31
N GLU A 56 -4.36 8.50 -26.00
CA GLU A 56 -3.37 8.96 -25.04
C GLU A 56 -4.13 9.71 -23.95
N ARG A 57 -3.99 9.24 -22.71
CA ARG A 57 -4.54 9.91 -21.54
C ARG A 57 -3.41 10.37 -20.64
N GLU A 58 -3.44 11.61 -20.20
CA GLU A 58 -2.68 11.95 -19.00
C GLU A 58 -3.33 11.20 -17.84
N ILE A 59 -2.55 10.37 -17.17
CA ILE A 59 -2.96 9.88 -15.86
C ILE A 59 -3.08 11.16 -15.02
N GLN A 60 -4.29 11.74 -14.99
CA GLN A 60 -4.64 12.58 -13.87
C GLN A 60 -4.53 11.60 -12.72
N HIS A 61 -3.47 11.76 -11.89
CA HIS A 61 -3.59 11.30 -10.52
C HIS A 61 -4.87 11.98 -10.05
N GLU A 62 -6.00 11.30 -10.03
CA GLU A 62 -7.10 11.63 -9.13
C GLU A 62 -6.36 11.96 -7.85
N GLN A 63 -6.57 13.18 -7.35
CA GLN A 63 -5.85 13.66 -6.17
C GLN A 63 -5.98 12.54 -5.17
N ALA A 64 -4.88 11.79 -4.99
CA ALA A 64 -4.91 10.55 -4.22
C ALA A 64 -5.66 10.90 -2.95
N GLU A 65 -6.82 10.27 -2.75
CA GLU A 65 -7.66 10.60 -1.60
C GLU A 65 -6.74 10.55 -0.39
N LYS A 66 -6.76 11.63 0.37
CA LYS A 66 -5.89 11.78 1.51
C LYS A 66 -6.74 11.72 2.77
N MET A 67 -6.18 11.13 3.79
CA MET A 67 -6.82 11.07 5.10
C MET A 67 -5.94 11.69 6.17
N ASN A 68 -6.59 12.37 7.12
CA ASN A 68 -5.95 12.89 8.32
C ASN A 68 -5.99 11.82 9.41
N VAL A 69 -4.82 11.39 9.83
CA VAL A 69 -4.63 10.29 10.79
C VAL A 69 -3.69 10.72 11.91
N LEU A 70 -3.70 9.99 13.01
CA LEU A 70 -2.74 10.20 14.09
C LEU A 70 -1.58 9.22 13.93
N LEU A 71 -0.38 9.73 13.71
CA LEU A 71 0.85 8.95 13.67
C LEU A 71 1.51 8.96 15.05
N VAL A 72 1.75 7.78 15.58
CA VAL A 72 2.38 7.57 16.89
C VAL A 72 3.69 6.81 16.70
N ARG A 73 4.79 7.47 17.07
CA ARG A 73 6.16 6.92 16.97
C ARG A 73 6.74 6.60 18.34
N PRO A 74 7.67 5.65 18.42
CA PRO A 74 8.40 5.39 19.67
C PRO A 74 9.11 6.64 20.19
N ASN A 75 8.99 6.88 21.49
CA ASN A 75 9.63 8.00 22.19
C ASN A 75 9.24 9.41 21.68
N MET A 76 8.14 9.55 20.97
CA MET A 76 7.64 10.82 20.44
C MET A 76 6.20 11.08 20.86
N TYR A 77 5.82 12.35 20.91
CA TYR A 77 4.41 12.72 20.99
C TYR A 77 3.69 12.39 19.69
N PRO A 78 2.39 12.02 19.75
CA PRO A 78 1.57 11.80 18.57
C PRO A 78 1.57 13.02 17.65
N GLN A 79 1.42 12.79 16.36
CA GLN A 79 1.38 13.83 15.35
C GLN A 79 0.20 13.60 14.40
N THR A 80 -0.61 14.61 14.17
CA THR A 80 -1.58 14.60 13.06
C THR A 80 -0.82 14.71 11.76
N VAL A 81 -1.04 13.77 10.86
CA VAL A 81 -0.42 13.74 9.52
C VAL A 81 -1.48 13.49 8.45
N GLU A 82 -1.23 14.02 7.27
CA GLU A 82 -2.02 13.72 6.08
C GLU A 82 -1.28 12.67 5.26
N ILE A 83 -1.94 11.54 4.98
CA ILE A 83 -1.38 10.44 4.18
C ILE A 83 -2.37 10.07 3.06
N GLY A 84 -1.90 9.39 2.01
CA GLY A 84 -2.78 8.79 1.01
C GLY A 84 -3.58 7.62 1.58
N CYS A 85 -4.70 7.28 0.94
CA CYS A 85 -5.58 6.18 1.38
C CYS A 85 -5.16 4.82 0.81
N GLU A 86 -4.19 4.78 -0.10
CA GLU A 86 -3.75 3.55 -0.73
C GLU A 86 -2.96 2.65 0.23
N LEU A 87 -3.04 1.34 0.03
CA LEU A 87 -2.29 0.35 0.83
C LEU A 87 -0.80 0.70 0.93
N GLN A 88 -0.20 1.15 -0.17
CA GLN A 88 1.22 1.50 -0.23
C GLN A 88 1.58 2.69 0.66
N ASP A 89 0.66 3.65 0.83
CA ASP A 89 0.86 4.81 1.70
C ASP A 89 0.85 4.39 3.17
N LEU A 90 -0.07 3.50 3.54
CA LEU A 90 -0.13 2.91 4.87
C LEU A 90 1.13 2.09 5.18
N GLN A 91 1.53 1.20 4.27
CA GLN A 91 2.75 0.39 4.40
C GLN A 91 4.00 1.26 4.56
N LYS A 92 4.09 2.34 3.78
CA LYS A 92 5.19 3.31 3.89
C LYS A 92 5.20 4.02 5.24
N ALA A 93 4.04 4.37 5.78
CA ALA A 93 3.91 5.07 7.04
C ALA A 93 4.34 4.22 8.24
N VAL A 94 4.07 2.89 8.21
CA VAL A 94 4.43 1.96 9.30
C VAL A 94 5.71 1.15 9.02
N GLY A 95 6.29 1.30 7.83
CA GLY A 95 7.58 0.69 7.46
C GLY A 95 7.52 -0.80 7.14
N GLY A 96 6.42 -1.31 6.58
CA GLY A 96 6.28 -2.71 6.16
C GLY A 96 4.83 -3.11 5.91
N ASP A 97 4.57 -4.41 5.80
CA ASP A 97 3.23 -4.93 5.65
C ASP A 97 2.37 -4.58 6.87
N ILE A 98 1.09 -4.31 6.62
CA ILE A 98 0.21 -3.77 7.65
C ILE A 98 -0.63 -4.85 8.35
N GLU A 99 -0.76 -4.70 9.65
CA GLU A 99 -1.80 -5.33 10.48
C GLU A 99 -2.73 -4.24 11.01
N ALA A 100 -4.03 -4.49 10.99
CA ALA A 100 -5.03 -3.61 11.59
C ALA A 100 -5.70 -4.31 12.77
N VAL A 101 -5.72 -3.64 13.94
CA VAL A 101 -6.39 -4.13 15.14
C VAL A 101 -7.43 -3.12 15.62
N TYR A 102 -8.48 -3.62 16.27
CA TYR A 102 -9.67 -2.86 16.68
C TYR A 102 -9.88 -2.95 18.20
N PRO A 103 -8.98 -2.35 18.99
CA PRO A 103 -9.00 -2.53 20.46
C PRO A 103 -10.00 -1.63 21.19
N PHE A 104 -10.76 -0.80 20.48
CA PHE A 104 -11.62 0.22 21.05
C PHE A 104 -13.07 0.04 20.57
N GLU A 105 -14.01 0.58 21.33
CA GLU A 105 -15.43 0.62 20.95
C GLU A 105 -15.71 1.72 19.91
N GLU A 106 -14.87 2.75 19.87
CA GLU A 106 -14.93 3.83 18.89
C GLU A 106 -14.62 3.31 17.49
N PRO A 107 -15.16 3.95 16.42
CA PRO A 107 -14.95 3.54 15.04
C PRO A 107 -13.54 3.93 14.54
N VAL A 108 -12.52 3.31 15.13
CA VAL A 108 -11.11 3.50 14.79
C VAL A 108 -10.39 2.17 14.70
N ALA A 109 -9.32 2.14 13.91
CA ALA A 109 -8.35 1.06 13.89
C ALA A 109 -6.95 1.57 14.23
N LEU A 110 -6.14 0.68 14.81
CA LEU A 110 -4.70 0.85 14.86
C LEU A 110 -4.08 0.08 13.71
N VAL A 111 -3.36 0.77 12.84
CA VAL A 111 -2.63 0.19 11.71
C VAL A 111 -1.15 0.24 12.03
N MET A 112 -0.50 -0.91 12.04
CA MET A 112 0.90 -1.08 12.43
C MET A 112 1.62 -2.06 11.52
N ASN A 113 2.94 -2.15 11.64
CA ASN A 113 3.71 -3.16 10.94
C ASN A 113 3.43 -4.55 11.53
N GLU A 114 2.96 -5.49 10.71
CA GLU A 114 2.65 -6.88 11.07
C GLU A 114 3.86 -7.58 11.73
N GLU A 115 5.06 -7.32 11.24
CA GLU A 115 6.29 -7.92 11.76
C GLU A 115 6.99 -7.09 12.84
N GLY A 116 6.42 -5.97 13.27
CA GLY A 116 7.08 -5.01 14.16
C GLY A 116 7.68 -5.63 15.43
N LYS A 117 6.99 -6.59 16.04
CA LYS A 117 7.49 -7.33 17.22
C LYS A 117 8.57 -8.35 16.86
N LEU A 118 8.58 -8.87 15.64
CA LEU A 118 9.49 -9.92 15.18
C LEU A 118 10.78 -9.36 14.60
N ASN A 119 10.69 -8.23 13.91
CA ASN A 119 11.84 -7.59 13.26
C ASN A 119 12.69 -6.74 14.24
N GLY A 120 12.29 -6.65 15.52
CA GLY A 120 13.01 -5.91 16.55
C GLY A 120 12.72 -4.41 16.57
N SER A 121 11.59 -3.97 16.02
CA SER A 121 11.14 -2.58 16.14
C SER A 121 11.05 -2.15 17.60
N GLU A 122 11.32 -0.88 17.88
CA GLU A 122 11.26 -0.31 19.22
C GLU A 122 9.82 -0.36 19.76
N LEU A 123 9.66 -0.77 21.03
CA LEU A 123 8.35 -0.79 21.67
C LEU A 123 7.83 0.64 21.82
N ASN A 124 6.54 0.85 21.50
CA ASN A 124 5.97 2.18 21.35
C ASN A 124 4.96 2.53 22.44
N ARG A 125 3.81 1.86 22.45
CA ARG A 125 2.72 2.12 23.41
C ARG A 125 2.13 0.82 23.92
N ALA A 126 1.77 0.81 25.18
CA ALA A 126 1.03 -0.28 25.81
C ALA A 126 -0.47 -0.17 25.51
N LEU A 127 -1.08 -1.27 25.08
CA LEU A 127 -2.52 -1.39 24.99
C LEU A 127 -3.07 -1.94 26.30
N ARG A 128 -4.07 -1.23 26.84
CA ARG A 128 -4.68 -1.55 28.14
C ARG A 128 -6.18 -1.75 27.95
N ASP A 129 -6.72 -2.68 28.72
CA ASP A 129 -8.16 -2.89 28.80
C ASP A 129 -8.85 -1.78 29.63
N SER A 130 -10.15 -1.90 29.81
CA SER A 130 -10.97 -0.96 30.59
C SER A 130 -10.59 -0.90 32.08
N GLU A 131 -9.90 -1.92 32.60
CA GLU A 131 -9.41 -1.98 33.99
C GLU A 131 -7.98 -1.42 34.11
N GLY A 132 -7.38 -0.99 32.98
CA GLY A 132 -6.01 -0.47 32.92
C GLY A 132 -4.94 -1.56 32.85
N THR A 133 -5.33 -2.83 32.72
CA THR A 133 -4.40 -3.95 32.62
C THR A 133 -3.76 -3.98 31.24
N LEU A 134 -2.43 -4.03 31.21
CA LEU A 134 -1.67 -4.18 29.97
C LEU A 134 -1.91 -5.58 29.39
N TYR A 135 -2.46 -5.66 28.18
CA TYR A 135 -2.67 -6.93 27.48
C TYR A 135 -1.82 -7.07 26.21
N ASP A 136 -1.39 -5.94 25.60
CA ASP A 136 -0.50 -5.96 24.44
C ASP A 136 0.38 -4.70 24.38
N ILE A 137 1.42 -4.73 23.52
CA ILE A 137 2.34 -3.62 23.27
C ILE A 137 2.52 -3.48 21.76
N VAL A 138 2.33 -2.27 21.24
CA VAL A 138 2.64 -1.95 19.85
C VAL A 138 4.14 -1.71 19.71
N ALA A 139 4.74 -2.28 18.66
CA ALA A 139 6.14 -2.07 18.29
C ALA A 139 6.24 -1.33 16.95
N GLY A 140 7.16 -0.39 16.86
CA GLY A 140 7.35 0.46 15.69
C GLY A 140 6.34 1.60 15.59
N ASP A 141 6.31 2.25 14.44
CA ASP A 141 5.36 3.30 14.13
C ASP A 141 3.96 2.70 13.93
N PHE A 142 2.94 3.40 14.36
CA PHE A 142 1.57 3.02 14.07
C PHE A 142 0.68 4.23 13.80
N LEU A 143 -0.41 3.98 13.10
CA LEU A 143 -1.43 4.96 12.78
C LEU A 143 -2.70 4.66 13.58
N VAL A 144 -3.40 5.73 14.00
CA VAL A 144 -4.81 5.64 14.38
C VAL A 144 -5.60 6.22 13.21
N VAL A 145 -6.48 5.40 12.64
CA VAL A 145 -7.29 5.73 11.46
C VAL A 145 -8.76 5.60 11.80
N GLY A 146 -9.60 6.38 11.14
CA GLY A 146 -11.06 6.23 11.23
C GLY A 146 -11.53 5.03 10.41
N LEU A 147 -12.70 4.49 10.78
CA LEU A 147 -13.39 3.45 10.03
C LEU A 147 -14.52 4.06 9.21
N GLY A 148 -14.45 3.94 7.88
CA GLY A 148 -15.50 4.24 6.93
C GLY A 148 -16.44 3.04 6.74
N GLU A 149 -17.31 3.10 5.73
CA GLU A 149 -18.24 2.00 5.41
C GLU A 149 -17.52 0.79 4.79
N GLU A 150 -16.50 1.01 3.98
CA GLU A 150 -15.74 -0.04 3.28
C GLU A 150 -14.25 0.04 3.58
N ASP A 151 -13.69 1.25 3.79
CA ASP A 151 -12.25 1.50 3.90
C ASP A 151 -11.89 2.36 5.13
N PHE A 152 -10.60 2.52 5.39
CA PHE A 152 -10.10 3.47 6.36
C PHE A 152 -10.37 4.90 5.90
N CYS A 153 -10.65 5.78 6.84
CA CYS A 153 -10.93 7.19 6.56
C CYS A 153 -10.22 8.12 7.53
N SER A 154 -10.38 9.42 7.32
CA SER A 154 -9.89 10.44 8.24
C SER A 154 -10.52 10.28 9.63
N LEU A 155 -9.73 10.48 10.67
CA LEU A 155 -10.28 10.67 12.01
C LEU A 155 -11.12 11.94 12.07
N SER A 156 -12.28 11.86 12.74
CA SER A 156 -13.01 13.09 13.10
C SER A 156 -12.19 13.95 14.05
N PRO A 157 -12.41 15.27 14.09
CA PRO A 157 -11.68 16.14 15.02
C PRO A 157 -11.79 15.71 16.48
N GLU A 158 -12.93 15.16 16.88
CA GLU A 158 -13.20 14.67 18.22
C GLU A 158 -12.36 13.40 18.52
N LEU A 159 -12.37 12.45 17.60
CA LEU A 159 -11.57 11.23 17.72
C LEU A 159 -10.06 11.54 17.65
N MET A 160 -9.65 12.46 16.79
CA MET A 160 -8.26 12.91 16.71
C MET A 160 -7.77 13.39 18.07
N LYS A 161 -8.53 14.30 18.70
CA LYS A 161 -8.18 14.83 20.02
C LYS A 161 -8.20 13.74 21.11
N GLN A 162 -9.22 12.87 21.10
CA GLN A 162 -9.35 11.79 22.07
C GLN A 162 -8.15 10.85 22.02
N PHE A 163 -7.74 10.43 20.82
CA PHE A 163 -6.64 9.50 20.63
C PHE A 163 -5.27 10.17 20.77
N GLU A 164 -5.15 11.46 20.46
CA GLU A 164 -3.98 12.26 20.79
C GLU A 164 -3.76 12.31 22.31
N GLU A 165 -4.79 12.58 23.10
CA GLU A 165 -4.72 12.56 24.57
C GLU A 165 -4.41 11.14 25.09
N ARG A 166 -5.03 10.10 24.53
CA ARG A 166 -4.84 8.70 24.93
C ARG A 166 -3.41 8.22 24.72
N PHE A 167 -2.79 8.57 23.61
CA PHE A 167 -1.43 8.17 23.26
C PHE A 167 -0.39 9.28 23.49
N HIS A 168 -0.78 10.35 24.14
CA HIS A 168 0.10 11.52 24.33
C HIS A 168 1.42 11.13 24.97
N GLN A 169 1.37 10.40 26.08
CA GLN A 169 2.55 10.08 26.86
C GLN A 169 3.36 8.95 26.23
N PRO A 170 4.59 9.21 25.75
CA PRO A 170 5.49 8.15 25.33
C PRO A 170 5.84 7.23 26.51
N GLU A 171 6.06 5.95 26.23
CA GLU A 171 6.32 4.95 27.24
C GLU A 171 7.69 4.28 27.03
N MET A 172 8.35 3.95 28.14
CA MET A 172 9.51 3.08 28.17
C MET A 172 9.11 1.73 28.76
N PHE A 173 9.75 0.67 28.28
CA PHE A 173 9.42 -0.71 28.66
C PHE A 173 10.58 -1.35 29.39
N VAL A 174 10.32 -1.82 30.60
CA VAL A 174 11.31 -2.47 31.46
C VAL A 174 10.91 -3.93 31.67
N ARG A 175 11.82 -4.84 31.35
CA ARG A 175 11.60 -6.26 31.61
C ARG A 175 11.90 -6.59 33.08
N MET A 176 10.91 -7.09 33.78
CA MET A 176 11.04 -7.56 35.17
C MET A 176 10.73 -9.07 35.23
N GLY A 177 11.77 -9.88 35.13
CA GLY A 177 11.62 -11.34 35.07
C GLY A 177 10.88 -11.80 33.82
N ARG A 178 9.65 -12.31 33.99
CA ARG A 178 8.78 -12.76 32.88
C ARG A 178 7.78 -11.70 32.43
N SER A 179 7.67 -10.61 33.14
CA SER A 179 6.71 -9.52 32.85
C SER A 179 7.41 -8.32 32.23
N ILE A 180 6.68 -7.57 31.43
CA ILE A 180 7.09 -6.26 30.91
C ILE A 180 6.25 -5.22 31.63
N MET A 181 6.90 -4.19 32.16
CA MET A 181 6.28 -3.03 32.76
C MET A 181 6.44 -1.84 31.83
N ALA A 182 5.35 -1.19 31.51
CA ALA A 182 5.33 0.08 30.77
C ALA A 182 5.34 1.24 31.77
N MET A 183 6.22 2.20 31.59
CA MET A 183 6.37 3.39 32.43
C MET A 183 6.42 4.63 31.56
N PRO A 184 5.88 5.77 32.00
CA PRO A 184 6.03 7.03 31.28
C PRO A 184 7.49 7.35 30.98
N LEU A 185 7.78 7.71 29.74
CA LEU A 185 9.08 8.22 29.36
C LEU A 185 9.24 9.64 29.92
N PRO A 186 10.33 9.97 30.62
CA PRO A 186 10.58 11.34 31.07
C PRO A 186 10.65 12.34 29.91
N ASP A 187 10.12 13.54 30.09
CA ASP A 187 10.00 14.55 29.03
C ASP A 187 11.34 14.94 28.39
N ASP A 188 12.43 14.91 29.16
CA ASP A 188 13.78 15.18 28.70
C ASP A 188 14.33 14.12 27.72
N LYS A 189 13.66 12.96 27.64
CA LYS A 189 13.98 11.84 26.74
C LYS A 189 13.03 11.74 25.54
N VAL A 190 11.97 12.53 25.52
CA VAL A 190 11.04 12.57 24.37
C VAL A 190 11.73 13.22 23.19
N LYS A 191 11.76 12.52 22.06
CA LYS A 191 12.38 13.01 20.81
C LYS A 191 11.47 14.04 20.16
N SER A 192 12.04 15.12 19.63
CA SER A 192 11.32 16.05 18.76
C SER A 192 11.39 15.61 17.30
N ALA A 193 10.39 16.01 16.49
CA ALA A 193 10.39 15.73 15.05
C ALA A 193 11.68 16.24 14.35
N ASP A 194 12.23 17.36 14.80
CA ASP A 194 13.46 17.95 14.27
C ASP A 194 14.73 17.14 14.56
N SER A 195 14.70 16.26 15.57
CA SER A 195 15.86 15.43 15.91
C SER A 195 16.06 14.28 14.92
N MET A 196 14.99 13.77 14.31
CA MET A 196 15.09 12.67 13.35
C MET A 196 15.73 13.06 12.02
N ILE A 197 15.59 14.32 11.60
CA ILE A 197 16.23 14.83 10.37
C ILE A 197 17.76 14.86 10.53
N LYS A 198 18.26 15.04 11.75
CA LYS A 198 19.70 15.07 12.03
C LYS A 198 20.31 13.68 12.05
N ASP A 199 19.61 12.68 12.58
CA ASP A 199 20.10 11.30 12.65
C ASP A 199 20.09 10.61 11.27
N ALA A 200 19.17 10.96 10.39
CA ALA A 200 19.13 10.47 9.00
C ALA A 200 20.23 11.05 8.10
N CYS A 201 20.89 12.13 8.53
CA CYS A 201 21.93 12.84 7.75
C CYS A 201 23.37 12.52 8.19
N MET A 202 23.59 11.62 9.16
CA MET A 202 24.93 11.18 9.57
C MET A 202 25.41 10.03 8.69
N PRO A 203 26.53 10.20 7.95
CA PRO A 203 27.10 9.09 7.18
C PRO A 203 27.63 8.01 8.12
N ASN A 204 27.22 6.79 7.86
CA ASN A 204 27.62 5.56 8.53
C ASN A 204 29.18 5.49 8.53
N LYS A 205 29.83 5.71 9.68
CA LYS A 205 31.26 5.49 9.83
C LYS A 205 31.50 3.99 9.75
N SER A 206 31.87 3.51 8.56
CA SER A 206 32.40 2.17 8.35
C SER A 206 33.66 1.99 9.23
N SER A 207 33.55 1.03 10.14
CA SER A 207 34.70 0.47 10.85
C SER A 207 35.62 -0.31 9.87
N HIS A 208 36.57 0.38 9.28
CA HIS A 208 37.74 -0.25 8.67
C HIS A 208 38.96 0.44 9.27
N ASP A 209 39.50 -0.20 10.30
CA ASP A 209 40.90 -0.10 10.68
C ASP A 209 41.20 -1.15 11.77
N ARG A 210 41.54 -2.34 11.31
CA ARG A 210 42.35 -3.29 12.05
C ARG A 210 43.14 -4.08 11.03
N GLU A 211 44.27 -3.50 10.64
CA GLU A 211 45.42 -4.28 10.26
C GLU A 211 46.67 -3.43 10.46
N SER A 212 47.66 -4.04 11.06
CA SER A 212 49.09 -3.70 11.18
C SER A 212 49.52 -3.34 12.60
N LEU A 213 49.95 -4.29 13.38
CA LEU A 213 51.35 -4.58 13.81
C LEU A 213 51.30 -5.75 14.77
#